data_54c82fc60849e5bec28d41303677e49f
#
_entry.id   54c82fc60849e5bec28d41303677e49f
#
_cell.length_a   1.000
_cell.length_b   1.000
_cell.length_c   1.000
_cell.angle_alpha   90.00
_cell.angle_beta   90.00
_cell.angle_gamma   90.00
#
_symmetry.space_group_name_H-M   'P 1'
#
loop_
_entity.id
_entity.type
_entity.pdbx_description
1 polymer ?
#
loop_
_entity_poly.entity_id
_entity_poly.type
_entity_poly.pdbx_seq_one_letter_code
_entity_poly.pdbx_strand_id
1 'polypeptide(L)'
;TALEADIARATKAERINILAPIPGKDTVGIEIANNEKITVALRELFDDPVFTDPQHKIPIALGKDVYGKTVIGDLAKMPHLLVAGATGAGKSVCINGIIASMLYRFTPDELRFIMIDPKVVEMQVYNNLPHQIVPVVTDSKKVLLALRWVVNEMERRYQLFAKLNLRNFDTFNAREQNKGTGNGQGEFFDASGQSKLDFDPTKEATKNNNSVEDSEWEYEEVEVEVEVEYEEGEKEGEWQEVDSEDSLENQSDGSKPQTHSDEILANHSKFSKEEHLRNKEIVNSVDDADEEKIPERLPYIVVIIDELADLMQTSPADVEQAIARIAQKARAAGIHLIIATQTPRADVVTGIIKANIPSRIAFQVSSSLDSRVILDNKGAEKLVGKGDMLYLPPGSAQLQRAQGALITDAECISIVDFCSKQAGPIFAQEIEDSINGKSEESEEISEEDEAIIEKCLEVIQVEHRASTSLLQRRLRLGYTRAARMMDILEMRGIIGPGDGAKPREILVDLAN
;
A
#
# COMPACT_ATOMS: atom_id res chain seq x y z
N THR A 1 -17.73 24.23 -21.54
CA THR A 1 -18.58 24.53 -22.69
C THR A 1 -18.78 26.00 -22.83
N ALA A 2 -19.15 26.49 -24.04
CA ALA A 2 -19.35 27.94 -24.28
C ALA A 2 -20.43 28.54 -23.38
N LEU A 3 -21.45 27.77 -23.03
CA LEU A 3 -22.56 28.16 -22.15
C LEU A 3 -22.22 28.24 -20.67
N GLU A 4 -21.10 27.67 -20.22
CA GLU A 4 -20.71 27.59 -18.78
C GLU A 4 -20.54 29.02 -18.20
N ALA A 5 -19.88 29.88 -18.91
CA ALA A 5 -19.68 31.29 -18.52
C ALA A 5 -20.98 32.10 -18.48
N ASP A 6 -21.91 31.82 -19.40
CA ASP A 6 -23.19 32.52 -19.46
C ASP A 6 -24.12 32.09 -18.34
N ILE A 7 -24.15 30.80 -18.02
CA ILE A 7 -24.89 30.28 -16.89
C ILE A 7 -24.29 30.80 -15.55
N ALA A 8 -22.97 30.84 -15.41
CA ALA A 8 -22.30 31.41 -14.24
C ALA A 8 -22.68 32.90 -14.04
N ARG A 9 -22.70 33.65 -15.12
CA ARG A 9 -23.12 35.06 -15.07
C ARG A 9 -24.59 35.23 -14.73
N ALA A 10 -25.46 34.42 -15.33
CA ALA A 10 -26.91 34.47 -15.09
C ALA A 10 -27.30 34.11 -13.66
N THR A 11 -26.58 33.12 -13.06
CA THR A 11 -26.81 32.63 -11.70
C THR A 11 -26.01 33.38 -10.66
N LYS A 12 -25.09 34.28 -11.06
CA LYS A 12 -24.09 34.95 -10.20
C LYS A 12 -23.23 33.93 -9.38
N ALA A 13 -23.08 32.73 -9.91
CA ALA A 13 -22.32 31.67 -9.24
C ALA A 13 -20.81 31.88 -9.44
N GLU A 14 -20.06 31.66 -8.40
CA GLU A 14 -18.59 31.71 -8.40
C GLU A 14 -17.98 30.66 -9.33
N ARG A 15 -18.56 29.47 -9.35
CA ARG A 15 -18.18 28.34 -10.20
C ARG A 15 -19.40 27.49 -10.55
N ILE A 16 -19.35 26.90 -11.74
CA ILE A 16 -20.35 25.94 -12.22
C ILE A 16 -19.64 24.69 -12.70
N ASN A 17 -20.23 23.52 -12.43
CA ASN A 17 -19.82 22.27 -12.99
C ASN A 17 -20.96 21.66 -13.82
N ILE A 18 -20.67 21.28 -15.07
CA ILE A 18 -21.64 20.66 -15.96
C ILE A 18 -21.27 19.19 -16.13
N LEU A 19 -22.17 18.31 -15.69
CA LEU A 19 -22.06 16.88 -15.81
C LEU A 19 -22.87 16.39 -17.01
N ALA A 20 -22.20 16.03 -18.09
CA ALA A 20 -22.82 15.52 -19.32
C ALA A 20 -21.86 14.52 -19.99
N PRO A 21 -22.32 13.28 -20.23
CA PRO A 21 -23.58 12.68 -19.81
C PRO A 21 -23.60 12.26 -18.32
N ILE A 22 -24.80 12.13 -17.75
CA ILE A 22 -24.98 11.43 -16.48
C ILE A 22 -25.27 9.96 -16.82
N PRO A 23 -24.40 8.99 -16.42
CA PRO A 23 -24.60 7.59 -16.73
C PRO A 23 -25.98 7.08 -16.27
N GLY A 24 -26.69 6.39 -17.16
CA GLY A 24 -28.03 5.87 -16.90
C GLY A 24 -29.17 6.89 -16.89
N LYS A 25 -28.90 8.16 -17.29
CA LYS A 25 -29.92 9.20 -17.40
C LYS A 25 -29.75 9.96 -18.72
N ASP A 26 -30.85 10.40 -19.28
CA ASP A 26 -30.97 11.24 -20.48
C ASP A 26 -30.87 12.76 -20.17
N THR A 27 -30.40 13.11 -18.99
CA THR A 27 -30.36 14.48 -18.47
C THR A 27 -28.94 14.99 -18.28
N VAL A 28 -28.79 16.30 -18.27
CA VAL A 28 -27.56 17.01 -17.94
C VAL A 28 -27.65 17.55 -16.51
N GLY A 29 -26.62 17.30 -15.71
CA GLY A 29 -26.49 17.86 -14.37
C GLY A 29 -25.76 19.20 -14.42
N ILE A 30 -26.31 20.21 -13.76
CA ILE A 30 -25.66 21.52 -13.58
C ILE A 30 -25.52 21.75 -12.08
N GLU A 31 -24.28 21.69 -11.57
CA GLU A 31 -23.98 21.97 -10.18
C GLU A 31 -23.58 23.43 -10.01
N ILE A 32 -24.29 24.12 -9.16
CA ILE A 32 -24.10 25.54 -8.86
C ILE A 32 -23.77 25.67 -7.37
N ALA A 33 -22.67 26.37 -7.04
CA ALA A 33 -22.32 26.63 -5.65
C ALA A 33 -23.40 27.47 -4.95
N ASN A 34 -23.81 27.05 -3.76
CA ASN A 34 -24.77 27.78 -2.93
C ASN A 34 -24.20 29.14 -2.50
N ASN A 35 -25.04 30.17 -2.49
CA ASN A 35 -24.67 31.47 -1.97
C ASN A 35 -24.44 31.43 -0.45
N GLU A 36 -25.32 30.70 0.26
CA GLU A 36 -25.16 30.44 1.70
C GLU A 36 -24.52 29.07 1.88
N LYS A 37 -23.34 29.06 2.47
CA LYS A 37 -22.56 27.85 2.72
C LYS A 37 -22.86 27.34 4.13
N ILE A 38 -23.41 26.13 4.23
CA ILE A 38 -23.65 25.46 5.52
C ILE A 38 -22.47 24.55 5.79
N THR A 39 -21.89 24.63 6.98
CA THR A 39 -20.82 23.74 7.43
C THR A 39 -21.36 22.34 7.66
N VAL A 40 -20.72 21.34 7.08
CA VAL A 40 -20.98 19.93 7.37
C VAL A 40 -20.18 19.56 8.61
N ALA A 41 -20.81 19.40 9.76
CA ALA A 41 -20.13 19.02 11.00
C ALA A 41 -19.85 17.50 11.00
N LEU A 42 -18.64 17.10 11.45
CA LEU A 42 -18.26 15.68 11.53
C LEU A 42 -19.22 14.90 12.44
N ARG A 43 -19.74 15.53 13.49
CA ARG A 43 -20.69 14.94 14.43
C ARG A 43 -21.97 14.45 13.73
N GLU A 44 -22.49 15.21 12.75
CA GLU A 44 -23.67 14.81 12.00
C GLU A 44 -23.47 13.49 11.24
N LEU A 45 -22.25 13.24 10.77
CA LEU A 45 -21.91 12.01 10.05
C LEU A 45 -21.81 10.81 11.00
N PHE A 46 -21.34 11.03 12.23
CA PHE A 46 -21.26 9.99 13.26
C PHE A 46 -22.64 9.58 13.78
N ASP A 47 -23.56 10.52 13.84
CA ASP A 47 -24.95 10.28 14.25
C ASP A 47 -25.81 9.61 13.15
N ASP A 48 -25.29 9.54 11.90
CA ASP A 48 -25.97 8.88 10.79
C ASP A 48 -25.86 7.34 10.92
N PRO A 49 -26.99 6.59 10.82
CA PRO A 49 -26.98 5.13 10.88
C PRO A 49 -26.02 4.44 9.91
N VAL A 50 -25.72 5.06 8.77
CA VAL A 50 -24.78 4.53 7.78
C VAL A 50 -23.37 4.40 8.36
N PHE A 51 -22.94 5.31 9.27
CA PHE A 51 -21.64 5.24 9.91
C PHE A 51 -21.51 4.05 10.88
N THR A 52 -22.60 3.67 11.53
CA THR A 52 -22.65 2.56 12.49
C THR A 52 -23.04 1.23 11.87
N ASP A 53 -23.28 1.18 10.55
CA ASP A 53 -23.64 -0.05 9.84
C ASP A 53 -22.56 -1.12 10.01
N PRO A 54 -22.90 -2.33 10.51
CA PRO A 54 -21.95 -3.43 10.68
C PRO A 54 -21.28 -3.91 9.39
N GLN A 55 -21.82 -3.57 8.23
CA GLN A 55 -21.22 -3.89 6.94
C GLN A 55 -19.93 -3.10 6.66
N HIS A 56 -19.70 -1.98 7.37
CA HIS A 56 -18.49 -1.20 7.32
C HIS A 56 -17.53 -1.67 8.41
N LYS A 57 -16.39 -2.27 8.01
CA LYS A 57 -15.39 -2.76 8.95
C LYS A 57 -14.57 -1.63 9.55
N ILE A 58 -14.09 -0.70 8.71
CA ILE A 58 -13.35 0.49 9.13
C ILE A 58 -14.01 1.72 8.50
N PRO A 59 -15.16 2.18 9.06
CA PRO A 59 -15.87 3.32 8.51
C PRO A 59 -15.09 4.61 8.72
N ILE A 60 -14.99 5.41 7.66
CA ILE A 60 -14.44 6.76 7.68
C ILE A 60 -15.49 7.73 7.15
N ALA A 61 -15.77 8.74 7.96
CA ALA A 61 -16.76 9.77 7.62
C ALA A 61 -16.12 10.81 6.71
N LEU A 62 -16.52 10.82 5.43
CA LEU A 62 -15.92 11.70 4.43
C LEU A 62 -16.66 13.04 4.31
N GLY A 63 -17.99 13.03 4.31
CA GLY A 63 -18.76 14.24 4.12
C GLY A 63 -20.21 14.00 3.68
N LYS A 64 -20.77 14.94 2.96
CA LYS A 64 -22.10 14.83 2.32
C LYS A 64 -22.00 15.05 0.82
N ASP A 65 -22.74 14.29 0.05
CA ASP A 65 -22.84 14.46 -1.40
C ASP A 65 -23.67 15.69 -1.78
N VAL A 66 -23.79 15.96 -3.08
CA VAL A 66 -24.56 17.10 -3.62
C VAL A 66 -26.05 17.03 -3.32
N TYR A 67 -26.57 15.87 -2.87
CA TYR A 67 -27.96 15.68 -2.45
C TYR A 67 -28.12 15.76 -0.93
N GLY A 68 -27.05 16.01 -0.18
CA GLY A 68 -27.05 16.03 1.29
C GLY A 68 -26.97 14.65 1.94
N LYS A 69 -26.76 13.59 1.16
CA LYS A 69 -26.59 12.22 1.68
C LYS A 69 -25.20 12.05 2.25
N THR A 70 -25.11 11.39 3.41
CA THR A 70 -23.84 11.07 4.06
C THR A 70 -22.99 10.13 3.22
N VAL A 71 -21.70 10.47 3.04
CA VAL A 71 -20.71 9.68 2.33
C VAL A 71 -19.76 9.07 3.34
N ILE A 72 -19.84 7.75 3.50
CA ILE A 72 -18.95 6.96 4.35
C ILE A 72 -18.08 6.08 3.46
N GLY A 73 -16.78 6.15 3.67
CA GLY A 73 -15.83 5.20 3.11
C GLY A 73 -15.63 4.02 4.06
N ASP A 74 -15.25 2.86 3.55
CA ASP A 74 -14.81 1.72 4.37
C ASP A 74 -13.35 1.39 4.01
N LEU A 75 -12.42 1.70 4.89
CA LEU A 75 -10.99 1.52 4.64
C LEU A 75 -10.63 0.02 4.44
N ALA A 76 -11.38 -0.90 5.00
CA ALA A 76 -11.18 -2.33 4.75
C ALA A 76 -11.56 -2.76 3.32
N LYS A 77 -12.58 -2.09 2.72
CA LYS A 77 -12.96 -2.32 1.32
C LYS A 77 -12.08 -1.57 0.33
N MET A 78 -11.66 -0.35 0.69
CA MET A 78 -10.68 0.46 -0.05
C MET A 78 -9.33 0.41 0.64
N PRO A 79 -8.56 -0.66 0.52
CA PRO A 79 -7.46 -1.00 1.43
C PRO A 79 -6.46 0.13 1.64
N HIS A 80 -6.32 1.01 0.66
CA HIS A 80 -5.43 2.16 0.68
C HIS A 80 -6.12 3.37 0.06
N LEU A 81 -5.80 4.56 0.56
CA LEU A 81 -6.41 5.81 0.16
C LEU A 81 -5.35 6.86 -0.16
N LEU A 82 -5.47 7.49 -1.32
CA LEU A 82 -4.69 8.66 -1.69
C LEU A 82 -5.54 9.92 -1.49
N VAL A 83 -5.01 10.92 -0.78
CA VAL A 83 -5.68 12.20 -0.53
C VAL A 83 -4.79 13.33 -1.03
N ALA A 84 -5.23 14.08 -2.03
CA ALA A 84 -4.42 15.15 -2.59
C ALA A 84 -5.21 16.45 -2.78
N GLY A 85 -4.51 17.60 -2.71
CA GLY A 85 -5.13 18.91 -2.90
C GLY A 85 -4.19 20.06 -2.54
N ALA A 86 -4.45 21.23 -3.06
CA ALA A 86 -3.67 22.43 -2.76
C ALA A 86 -3.76 22.81 -1.27
N THR A 87 -2.79 23.58 -0.80
CA THR A 87 -2.79 24.14 0.57
C THR A 87 -4.09 24.91 0.86
N GLY A 88 -4.73 24.63 1.98
CA GLY A 88 -6.00 25.26 2.36
C GLY A 88 -7.24 24.72 1.65
N ALA A 89 -7.13 23.71 0.77
CA ALA A 89 -8.26 23.11 0.07
C ALA A 89 -9.13 22.20 0.96
N GLY A 90 -8.61 21.72 2.11
CA GLY A 90 -9.33 20.87 3.07
C GLY A 90 -8.66 19.51 3.34
N LYS A 91 -7.45 19.25 2.77
CA LYS A 91 -6.71 17.99 2.94
C LYS A 91 -6.51 17.61 4.42
N SER A 92 -5.90 18.48 5.20
CA SER A 92 -5.57 18.21 6.61
C SER A 92 -6.82 18.02 7.47
N VAL A 93 -7.86 18.81 7.24
CA VAL A 93 -9.17 18.63 7.91
C VAL A 93 -9.77 17.26 7.59
N CYS A 94 -9.67 16.81 6.33
CA CYS A 94 -10.13 15.47 5.95
C CYS A 94 -9.34 14.36 6.67
N ILE A 95 -8.00 14.48 6.71
CA ILE A 95 -7.16 13.49 7.42
C ILE A 95 -7.52 13.45 8.90
N ASN A 96 -7.69 14.61 9.55
CA ASN A 96 -8.13 14.69 10.94
C ASN A 96 -9.52 14.05 11.13
N GLY A 97 -10.46 14.27 10.19
CA GLY A 97 -11.78 13.64 10.21
C GLY A 97 -11.72 12.12 10.06
N ILE A 98 -10.80 11.61 9.24
CA ILE A 98 -10.56 10.17 9.08
C ILE A 98 -9.97 9.58 10.37
N ILE A 99 -8.98 10.22 10.98
CA ILE A 99 -8.39 9.80 12.25
C ILE A 99 -9.47 9.80 13.35
N ALA A 100 -10.25 10.88 13.46
CA ALA A 100 -11.33 10.99 14.41
C ALA A 100 -12.40 9.89 14.22
N SER A 101 -12.72 9.51 12.98
CA SER A 101 -13.64 8.42 12.66
C SER A 101 -13.16 7.08 13.22
N MET A 102 -11.85 6.81 13.11
CA MET A 102 -11.23 5.60 13.63
C MET A 102 -11.18 5.62 15.16
N LEU A 103 -10.78 6.73 15.77
CA LEU A 103 -10.75 6.90 17.23
C LEU A 103 -12.13 6.79 17.87
N TYR A 104 -13.18 7.15 17.14
CA TYR A 104 -14.57 7.01 17.62
C TYR A 104 -15.04 5.55 17.67
N ARG A 105 -14.47 4.67 16.82
CA ARG A 105 -14.94 3.29 16.62
C ARG A 105 -14.05 2.23 17.24
N PHE A 106 -12.75 2.47 17.41
CA PHE A 106 -11.77 1.45 17.73
C PHE A 106 -10.98 1.77 18.98
N THR A 107 -10.73 0.75 19.76
CA THR A 107 -9.77 0.75 20.86
C THR A 107 -8.35 0.49 20.37
N PRO A 108 -7.29 0.77 21.16
CA PRO A 108 -5.91 0.47 20.79
C PRO A 108 -5.62 -1.02 20.50
N ASP A 109 -6.42 -1.93 21.07
CA ASP A 109 -6.30 -3.37 20.82
C ASP A 109 -6.94 -3.79 19.49
N GLU A 110 -7.75 -2.91 18.90
CA GLU A 110 -8.44 -3.15 17.64
C GLU A 110 -7.82 -2.46 16.45
N LEU A 111 -7.24 -1.25 16.66
CA LEU A 111 -6.61 -0.45 15.62
C LEU A 111 -5.46 0.37 16.18
N ARG A 112 -4.34 0.37 15.47
CA ARG A 112 -3.14 1.13 15.81
C ARG A 112 -2.66 1.96 14.64
N PHE A 113 -1.90 3.03 14.96
CA PHE A 113 -1.37 3.96 13.97
C PHE A 113 0.15 3.95 13.91
N ILE A 114 0.66 4.20 12.69
CA ILE A 114 1.99 4.72 12.42
C ILE A 114 1.78 6.02 11.64
N MET A 115 2.14 7.14 12.22
CA MET A 115 1.97 8.45 11.60
C MET A 115 3.32 9.03 11.18
N ILE A 116 3.36 9.58 9.97
CA ILE A 116 4.57 10.11 9.31
C ILE A 116 4.29 11.56 8.93
N ASP A 117 4.99 12.49 9.59
CA ASP A 117 4.86 13.93 9.40
C ASP A 117 6.24 14.58 9.26
N PRO A 118 6.83 14.57 8.06
CA PRO A 118 8.17 15.14 7.85
C PRO A 118 8.24 16.66 8.06
N LYS A 119 7.10 17.35 8.07
CA LYS A 119 7.03 18.81 8.31
C LYS A 119 6.92 19.19 9.77
N VAL A 120 6.62 18.25 10.67
CA VAL A 120 6.44 18.47 12.12
C VAL A 120 5.36 19.52 12.41
N VAL A 121 4.23 19.46 11.71
CA VAL A 121 3.19 20.49 11.80
C VAL A 121 1.83 19.92 12.17
N GLU A 122 1.35 18.91 11.42
CA GLU A 122 -0.06 18.54 11.45
C GLU A 122 -0.36 17.37 12.39
N MET A 123 0.59 16.44 12.60
CA MET A 123 0.32 15.20 13.33
C MET A 123 0.89 15.15 14.76
N GLN A 124 1.58 16.19 15.22
CA GLN A 124 2.21 16.20 16.55
C GLN A 124 1.20 16.08 17.70
N VAL A 125 -0.02 16.56 17.50
CA VAL A 125 -1.12 16.43 18.47
C VAL A 125 -1.43 14.97 18.83
N TYR A 126 -1.16 14.03 17.91
CA TYR A 126 -1.46 12.60 18.07
C TYR A 126 -0.38 11.79 18.78
N ASN A 127 0.76 12.38 19.15
CA ASN A 127 1.86 11.65 19.83
C ASN A 127 1.44 10.97 21.14
N ASN A 128 0.46 11.53 21.84
CA ASN A 128 0.00 11.01 23.14
C ASN A 128 -1.12 9.96 23.01
N LEU A 129 -1.50 9.57 21.80
CA LEU A 129 -2.56 8.58 21.61
C LEU A 129 -2.11 7.18 22.02
N PRO A 130 -2.92 6.44 22.78
CA PRO A 130 -2.64 5.02 23.10
C PRO A 130 -2.61 4.12 21.88
N HIS A 131 -3.17 4.58 20.75
CA HIS A 131 -3.18 3.85 19.47
C HIS A 131 -1.85 3.91 18.72
N GLN A 132 -0.91 4.77 19.12
CA GLN A 132 0.38 4.88 18.44
C GLN A 132 1.24 3.63 18.68
N ILE A 133 1.85 3.09 17.62
CA ILE A 133 2.85 2.03 17.70
C ILE A 133 4.22 2.62 18.01
N VAL A 134 4.52 3.77 17.41
CA VAL A 134 5.75 4.56 17.59
C VAL A 134 5.39 6.04 17.68
N PRO A 135 6.23 6.90 18.25
CA PRO A 135 6.06 8.35 18.13
C PRO A 135 5.93 8.76 16.67
N VAL A 136 5.24 9.89 16.41
CA VAL A 136 5.11 10.40 15.04
C VAL A 136 6.48 10.55 14.39
N VAL A 137 6.68 9.87 13.26
CA VAL A 137 7.97 9.81 12.58
C VAL A 137 8.16 11.08 11.74
N THR A 138 9.19 11.85 12.08
CA THR A 138 9.46 13.16 11.45
C THR A 138 10.72 13.17 10.57
N ASP A 139 11.66 12.29 10.84
CA ASP A 139 12.91 12.18 10.09
C ASP A 139 12.74 11.25 8.86
N SER A 140 13.08 11.74 7.68
CA SER A 140 12.96 11.00 6.43
C SER A 140 13.73 9.66 6.41
N LYS A 141 14.88 9.58 7.11
CA LYS A 141 15.63 8.31 7.24
C LYS A 141 14.86 7.30 8.09
N LYS A 142 14.26 7.78 9.18
CA LYS A 142 13.44 6.95 10.08
C LYS A 142 12.15 6.49 9.41
N VAL A 143 11.62 7.26 8.45
CA VAL A 143 10.44 6.86 7.66
C VAL A 143 10.68 5.56 6.91
N LEU A 144 11.84 5.40 6.25
CA LEU A 144 12.16 4.16 5.54
C LEU A 144 12.24 2.96 6.48
N LEU A 145 12.78 3.15 7.69
CA LEU A 145 12.81 2.11 8.71
C LEU A 145 11.41 1.74 9.18
N ALA A 146 10.54 2.73 9.41
CA ALA A 146 9.14 2.50 9.77
C ALA A 146 8.39 1.74 8.65
N LEU A 147 8.57 2.12 7.38
CA LEU A 147 7.95 1.40 6.26
C LEU A 147 8.50 -0.03 6.09
N ARG A 148 9.80 -0.25 6.30
CA ARG A 148 10.39 -1.60 6.33
C ARG A 148 9.80 -2.44 7.44
N TRP A 149 9.65 -1.86 8.63
CA TRP A 149 8.99 -2.56 9.73
C TRP A 149 7.56 -2.97 9.37
N VAL A 150 6.77 -2.09 8.72
CA VAL A 150 5.41 -2.43 8.25
C VAL A 150 5.42 -3.62 7.29
N VAL A 151 6.42 -3.67 6.39
CA VAL A 151 6.59 -4.82 5.48
C VAL A 151 6.93 -6.09 6.26
N ASN A 152 7.83 -6.02 7.24
CA ASN A 152 8.21 -7.16 8.07
C ASN A 152 7.02 -7.66 8.91
N GLU A 153 6.24 -6.74 9.53
CA GLU A 153 5.04 -7.10 10.28
C GLU A 153 3.98 -7.74 9.38
N MET A 154 3.82 -7.25 8.16
CA MET A 154 2.95 -7.87 7.16
C MET A 154 3.38 -9.32 6.90
N GLU A 155 4.67 -9.57 6.70
CA GLU A 155 5.23 -10.91 6.45
C GLU A 155 5.10 -11.81 7.67
N ARG A 156 5.38 -11.30 8.87
CA ARG A 156 5.15 -11.99 10.13
C ARG A 156 3.69 -12.44 10.27
N ARG A 157 2.73 -11.56 9.95
CA ARG A 157 1.31 -11.93 9.97
C ARG A 157 0.98 -13.03 8.98
N TYR A 158 1.55 -13.00 7.77
CA TYR A 158 1.35 -14.08 6.80
C TYR A 158 1.93 -15.41 7.27
N GLN A 159 3.12 -15.42 7.88
CA GLN A 159 3.71 -16.61 8.47
C GLN A 159 2.81 -17.18 9.60
N LEU A 160 2.27 -16.28 10.44
CA LEU A 160 1.34 -16.66 11.50
C LEU A 160 0.05 -17.26 10.93
N PHE A 161 -0.51 -16.69 9.87
CA PHE A 161 -1.68 -17.25 9.19
C PHE A 161 -1.38 -18.62 8.58
N ALA A 162 -0.22 -18.77 7.96
CA ALA A 162 0.21 -20.06 7.40
C ALA A 162 0.39 -21.15 8.48
N LYS A 163 1.04 -20.82 9.61
CA LYS A 163 1.21 -21.74 10.75
C LYS A 163 -0.15 -22.22 11.29
N LEU A 164 -1.18 -21.37 11.26
CA LEU A 164 -2.53 -21.68 11.78
C LEU A 164 -3.50 -22.17 10.69
N ASN A 165 -3.04 -22.31 9.45
CA ASN A 165 -3.88 -22.70 8.30
C ASN A 165 -5.04 -21.71 8.05
N LEU A 166 -4.82 -20.42 8.29
CA LEU A 166 -5.78 -19.34 8.14
C LEU A 166 -5.51 -18.54 6.86
N ARG A 167 -6.54 -17.92 6.28
CA ARG A 167 -6.42 -17.22 5.00
C ARG A 167 -6.08 -15.74 5.11
N ASN A 168 -6.51 -15.09 6.20
CA ASN A 168 -6.39 -13.64 6.35
C ASN A 168 -6.62 -13.20 7.80
N PHE A 169 -6.43 -11.90 8.03
CA PHE A 169 -6.65 -11.20 9.28
C PHE A 169 -8.06 -11.43 9.88
N ASP A 170 -9.11 -11.39 9.07
CA ASP A 170 -10.48 -11.58 9.55
C ASP A 170 -10.69 -12.98 10.13
N THR A 171 -10.22 -14.01 9.43
CA THR A 171 -10.31 -15.40 9.91
C THR A 171 -9.45 -15.63 11.16
N PHE A 172 -8.32 -14.93 11.26
CA PHE A 172 -7.47 -14.97 12.43
C PHE A 172 -8.19 -14.42 13.68
N ASN A 173 -8.80 -13.24 13.59
CA ASN A 173 -9.50 -12.61 14.69
C ASN A 173 -10.85 -13.29 15.02
N ALA A 174 -11.51 -13.93 14.04
CA ALA A 174 -12.75 -14.66 14.24
C ALA A 174 -12.56 -16.01 14.97
N ARG A 175 -11.32 -16.58 15.03
CA ARG A 175 -11.07 -17.86 15.69
C ARG A 175 -11.40 -17.87 17.18
N GLU A 176 -11.32 -16.71 17.85
CA GLU A 176 -11.61 -16.58 19.28
C GLU A 176 -13.09 -16.51 19.60
N GLN A 177 -13.89 -15.89 18.73
CA GLN A 177 -15.35 -15.82 18.93
C GLN A 177 -15.96 -17.23 19.00
N ASN A 178 -15.32 -18.22 18.38
CA ASN A 178 -15.73 -19.63 18.42
C ASN A 178 -15.27 -20.39 19.68
N LYS A 179 -14.30 -19.87 20.46
CA LYS A 179 -13.88 -20.49 21.73
C LYS A 179 -14.81 -20.15 22.90
N GLY A 180 -15.55 -19.05 22.83
CA GLY A 180 -16.44 -18.55 23.87
C GLY A 180 -17.85 -19.18 23.86
N THR A 181 -18.28 -19.78 22.77
CA THR A 181 -19.55 -20.54 22.68
C THR A 181 -19.24 -22.04 22.77
N GLY A 182 -18.97 -22.50 23.98
CA GLY A 182 -18.78 -23.92 24.24
C GLY A 182 -20.03 -24.72 23.91
N ASN A 183 -20.12 -25.19 22.69
CA ASN A 183 -20.76 -26.41 22.22
C ASN A 183 -20.66 -26.47 20.70
N GLY A 184 -19.86 -27.38 20.20
CA GLY A 184 -19.88 -27.64 18.75
C GLY A 184 -18.53 -28.15 18.24
N GLN A 185 -18.38 -29.44 18.29
CA GLN A 185 -17.38 -30.20 17.57
C GLN A 185 -17.21 -29.66 16.15
N GLY A 186 -16.12 -28.95 15.91
CA GLY A 186 -15.68 -28.53 14.58
C GLY A 186 -14.58 -29.43 14.07
N GLU A 187 -14.82 -30.74 13.97
CA GLU A 187 -13.97 -31.62 13.17
C GLU A 187 -14.45 -31.58 11.71
N PHE A 188 -13.96 -30.60 10.96
CA PHE A 188 -14.19 -30.54 9.50
C PHE A 188 -13.26 -31.46 8.69
N PHE A 189 -12.20 -32.00 9.32
CA PHE A 189 -11.26 -32.91 8.68
C PHE A 189 -10.99 -34.10 9.62
N ASP A 190 -10.78 -35.29 9.04
CA ASP A 190 -10.30 -36.43 9.80
C ASP A 190 -8.77 -36.37 10.02
N ALA A 191 -8.24 -37.28 10.80
CA ALA A 191 -6.80 -37.37 11.08
C ALA A 191 -5.92 -37.62 9.84
N SER A 192 -6.51 -37.84 8.66
CA SER A 192 -5.85 -37.99 7.35
C SER A 192 -5.94 -36.74 6.50
N GLY A 193 -6.59 -35.64 6.97
CA GLY A 193 -6.72 -34.39 6.24
C GLY A 193 -7.80 -34.39 5.17
N GLN A 194 -8.74 -35.37 5.18
CA GLN A 194 -9.86 -35.41 4.24
C GLN A 194 -11.10 -34.71 4.81
N SER A 195 -11.77 -33.93 3.94
CA SER A 195 -13.03 -33.25 4.28
C SER A 195 -14.14 -34.26 4.53
N LYS A 196 -14.80 -34.18 5.70
CA LYS A 196 -16.00 -34.98 6.02
C LYS A 196 -17.30 -34.49 5.35
N LEU A 197 -17.19 -33.59 4.37
CA LEU A 197 -18.34 -33.20 3.55
C LEU A 197 -18.58 -34.25 2.46
N ASP A 198 -19.39 -35.24 2.76
CA ASP A 198 -19.97 -36.13 1.75
C ASP A 198 -20.97 -35.33 0.90
N PHE A 199 -20.49 -34.84 -0.23
CA PHE A 199 -21.35 -34.27 -1.26
C PHE A 199 -21.92 -35.43 -2.08
N ASP A 200 -23.10 -35.95 -1.68
CA ASP A 200 -23.88 -36.89 -2.46
C ASP A 200 -24.91 -36.11 -3.29
N PRO A 201 -24.70 -35.93 -4.60
CA PRO A 201 -25.60 -35.13 -5.45
C PRO A 201 -26.98 -35.79 -5.69
N THR A 202 -27.26 -36.96 -5.10
CA THR A 202 -28.50 -37.71 -5.36
C THR A 202 -29.53 -37.63 -4.21
N LYS A 203 -29.26 -36.94 -3.10
CA LYS A 203 -30.16 -36.91 -1.92
C LYS A 203 -30.98 -35.64 -1.71
N GLU A 204 -30.91 -34.63 -2.54
CA GLU A 204 -31.73 -33.41 -2.43
C GLU A 204 -32.88 -33.25 -3.44
N ALA A 205 -33.47 -34.33 -3.87
CA ALA A 205 -34.63 -34.27 -4.71
C ALA A 205 -35.89 -34.84 -4.00
N THR A 206 -36.18 -34.43 -2.76
CA THR A 206 -37.54 -34.58 -2.17
C THR A 206 -37.63 -33.79 -0.86
N LYS A 207 -38.14 -32.56 -0.95
CA LYS A 207 -39.04 -31.83 -0.04
C LYS A 207 -38.77 -30.33 -0.09
N ASN A 208 -39.53 -29.65 -0.95
CA ASN A 208 -40.35 -28.49 -0.59
C ASN A 208 -41.03 -27.97 -1.87
N ASN A 209 -42.25 -28.39 -2.05
CA ASN A 209 -43.23 -27.68 -2.87
C ASN A 209 -43.62 -26.42 -2.12
N ASN A 210 -43.19 -25.29 -2.60
CA ASN A 210 -43.97 -24.04 -2.56
C ASN A 210 -43.43 -23.09 -3.62
N SER A 211 -44.29 -22.78 -4.54
CA SER A 211 -44.25 -21.88 -5.67
C SER A 211 -43.46 -20.60 -5.49
N VAL A 212 -42.40 -20.41 -6.29
CA VAL A 212 -42.00 -19.11 -6.81
C VAL A 212 -41.64 -19.32 -8.28
N GLU A 213 -42.24 -18.49 -9.12
CA GLU A 213 -42.16 -18.55 -10.58
C GLU A 213 -40.73 -18.51 -11.11
N ASP A 214 -40.46 -19.47 -12.01
CA ASP A 214 -39.23 -19.52 -12.82
C ASP A 214 -39.21 -18.33 -13.78
N SER A 215 -38.24 -17.44 -13.62
CA SER A 215 -37.79 -16.55 -14.69
C SER A 215 -36.55 -17.16 -15.33
N GLU A 216 -36.76 -17.78 -16.47
CA GLU A 216 -35.70 -18.22 -17.38
C GLU A 216 -34.87 -17.00 -17.83
N TRP A 217 -33.57 -17.03 -17.59
CA TRP A 217 -32.61 -16.10 -18.18
C TRP A 217 -32.03 -16.78 -19.42
N GLU A 218 -32.52 -16.40 -20.61
CA GLU A 218 -31.87 -16.68 -21.89
C GLU A 218 -30.68 -15.74 -22.06
N TYR A 219 -29.50 -16.29 -22.32
CA TYR A 219 -28.32 -15.53 -22.75
C TYR A 219 -28.35 -15.43 -24.27
N GLU A 220 -28.56 -14.24 -24.81
CA GLU A 220 -28.26 -13.92 -26.20
C GLU A 220 -26.79 -13.54 -26.33
N GLU A 221 -26.01 -14.30 -27.07
CA GLU A 221 -24.68 -13.88 -27.52
C GLU A 221 -24.87 -12.85 -28.63
N VAL A 222 -24.49 -11.58 -28.33
CA VAL A 222 -24.46 -10.49 -29.30
C VAL A 222 -23.04 -10.36 -29.82
N GLU A 223 -22.81 -10.80 -31.03
CA GLU A 223 -21.57 -10.45 -31.77
C GLU A 223 -21.65 -8.97 -32.18
N VAL A 224 -20.75 -8.15 -31.61
CA VAL A 224 -20.60 -6.75 -31.98
C VAL A 224 -19.46 -6.63 -32.98
N GLU A 225 -19.77 -6.47 -34.25
CA GLU A 225 -18.82 -6.00 -35.26
C GLU A 225 -18.50 -4.54 -35.01
N VAL A 226 -17.24 -4.25 -34.66
CA VAL A 226 -16.74 -2.86 -34.51
C VAL A 226 -16.06 -2.48 -35.81
N GLU A 227 -16.74 -1.69 -36.66
CA GLU A 227 -16.09 -0.98 -37.75
C GLU A 227 -15.21 0.15 -37.20
N VAL A 228 -13.91 0.03 -37.41
CA VAL A 228 -12.95 1.11 -37.07
C VAL A 228 -12.68 1.89 -38.35
N GLU A 229 -13.26 3.07 -38.46
CA GLU A 229 -12.89 4.05 -39.49
C GLU A 229 -11.51 4.64 -39.15
N TYR A 230 -10.53 4.41 -40.05
CA TYR A 230 -9.24 5.10 -40.01
C TYR A 230 -9.34 6.36 -40.87
N GLU A 231 -9.20 7.54 -40.25
CA GLU A 231 -8.91 8.77 -40.99
C GLU A 231 -7.46 8.74 -41.50
N GLU A 232 -7.31 8.72 -42.81
CA GLU A 232 -6.04 8.94 -43.50
C GLU A 232 -5.60 10.40 -43.36
N GLY A 233 -4.50 10.60 -42.66
CA GLY A 233 -3.78 11.87 -42.58
C GLY A 233 -2.34 11.68 -43.07
N GLU A 234 -2.10 12.15 -44.28
CA GLU A 234 -0.81 12.13 -44.98
C GLU A 234 0.34 12.72 -44.18
N LYS A 235 1.52 12.07 -44.21
CA LYS A 235 2.81 12.70 -44.57
C LYS A 235 3.90 11.67 -44.79
N GLU A 236 4.48 11.79 -45.99
CA GLU A 236 5.63 11.10 -46.54
C GLU A 236 6.87 11.17 -45.64
N GLY A 237 7.57 10.05 -45.53
CA GLY A 237 8.94 9.95 -45.05
C GLY A 237 9.58 8.70 -45.62
N GLU A 238 10.48 8.90 -46.63
CA GLU A 238 11.26 7.89 -47.36
C GLU A 238 12.00 6.95 -46.44
N TRP A 239 11.86 5.65 -46.70
CA TRP A 239 12.79 4.62 -46.23
C TRP A 239 13.37 3.91 -47.42
N GLN A 240 14.70 3.96 -47.56
CA GLN A 240 15.47 3.25 -48.57
C GLN A 240 15.53 1.77 -48.29
N GLU A 241 15.15 0.97 -49.26
CA GLU A 241 15.39 -0.46 -49.34
C GLU A 241 16.89 -0.69 -49.63
N VAL A 242 17.48 -1.65 -48.92
CA VAL A 242 18.77 -2.25 -49.27
C VAL A 242 18.55 -3.70 -49.52
N ASP A 243 18.49 -4.02 -50.81
CA ASP A 243 18.58 -5.39 -51.35
C ASP A 243 19.97 -5.96 -51.10
N SER A 244 20.03 -7.24 -50.69
CA SER A 244 21.10 -8.14 -51.07
C SER A 244 20.63 -9.59 -51.01
N GLU A 245 20.24 -10.09 -52.17
CA GLU A 245 20.27 -11.52 -52.50
C GLU A 245 21.71 -12.01 -52.48
N ASP A 246 21.98 -13.14 -51.85
CA ASP A 246 22.82 -14.16 -52.47
C ASP A 246 22.54 -15.56 -51.89
N SER A 247 22.33 -16.44 -52.82
CA SER A 247 22.09 -17.88 -52.78
C SER A 247 23.32 -18.70 -52.34
N LEU A 248 23.10 -19.87 -51.68
CA LEU A 248 23.68 -21.16 -52.11
C LEU A 248 23.21 -22.33 -51.20
N GLU A 249 22.56 -23.26 -51.87
CA GLU A 249 22.46 -24.71 -51.82
C GLU A 249 22.90 -25.54 -50.60
N ASN A 250 21.91 -26.40 -50.19
CA ASN A 250 21.99 -27.83 -49.86
C ASN A 250 23.07 -28.37 -48.90
N GLN A 251 22.61 -28.93 -47.79
CA GLN A 251 22.77 -30.35 -47.48
C GLN A 251 21.87 -30.78 -46.30
N SER A 252 21.15 -31.88 -46.52
CA SER A 252 20.33 -32.62 -45.59
C SER A 252 21.14 -33.25 -44.46
N ASP A 253 20.79 -32.99 -43.19
CA ASP A 253 20.90 -34.04 -42.17
C ASP A 253 19.84 -33.80 -41.05
N GLY A 254 19.22 -34.91 -40.68
CA GLY A 254 18.05 -34.93 -39.83
C GLY A 254 18.37 -34.80 -38.34
N SER A 255 18.12 -33.66 -37.78
CA SER A 255 17.88 -33.50 -36.35
C SER A 255 16.86 -32.40 -36.13
N LYS A 256 15.77 -32.75 -35.44
CA LYS A 256 14.70 -31.82 -35.08
C LYS A 256 15.28 -30.69 -34.20
N PRO A 257 14.94 -29.42 -34.47
CA PRO A 257 15.32 -28.33 -33.55
C PRO A 257 14.48 -28.43 -32.28
N GLN A 258 15.15 -28.64 -31.15
CA GLN A 258 14.59 -28.39 -29.85
C GLN A 258 14.34 -26.87 -29.72
N THR A 259 13.10 -26.51 -29.55
CA THR A 259 12.69 -25.11 -29.43
C THR A 259 13.14 -24.57 -28.07
N HIS A 260 13.67 -23.36 -28.08
CA HIS A 260 14.13 -22.58 -26.90
C HIS A 260 13.09 -22.43 -25.76
N SER A 261 11.84 -22.83 -26.03
CA SER A 261 10.72 -22.88 -25.08
C SER A 261 10.85 -24.02 -24.05
N ASP A 262 11.47 -25.15 -24.41
CA ASP A 262 11.56 -26.30 -23.51
C ASP A 262 12.65 -26.14 -22.46
N GLU A 263 13.72 -25.36 -22.74
CA GLU A 263 14.76 -25.02 -21.78
C GLU A 263 14.25 -23.99 -20.74
N ILE A 264 13.40 -23.04 -21.12
CA ILE A 264 12.81 -22.05 -20.22
C ILE A 264 11.82 -22.73 -19.25
N LEU A 265 11.03 -23.68 -19.71
CA LEU A 265 10.09 -24.44 -18.87
C LEU A 265 10.81 -25.43 -17.93
N ALA A 266 11.92 -26.04 -18.37
CA ALA A 266 12.73 -26.92 -17.53
C ALA A 266 13.48 -26.15 -16.42
N ASN A 267 13.96 -24.94 -16.70
CA ASN A 267 14.58 -24.07 -15.70
C ASN A 267 13.56 -23.50 -14.70
N HIS A 268 12.36 -23.13 -15.12
CA HIS A 268 11.29 -22.70 -14.21
C HIS A 268 10.85 -23.81 -13.24
N SER A 269 10.82 -25.06 -13.69
CA SER A 269 10.46 -26.21 -12.83
C SER A 269 11.55 -26.58 -11.82
N LYS A 270 12.82 -26.33 -12.14
CA LYS A 270 13.95 -26.54 -11.21
C LYS A 270 14.00 -25.43 -10.14
N PHE A 271 13.82 -24.16 -10.54
CA PHE A 271 13.75 -23.02 -9.60
C PHE A 271 12.62 -23.19 -8.59
N SER A 272 11.43 -23.60 -9.05
CA SER A 272 10.29 -23.85 -8.15
C SER A 272 10.53 -25.00 -7.16
N LYS A 273 11.26 -26.06 -7.53
CA LYS A 273 11.58 -27.16 -6.63
C LYS A 273 12.67 -26.82 -5.61
N GLU A 274 13.67 -26.05 -6.01
CA GLU A 274 14.73 -25.61 -5.10
C GLU A 274 14.21 -24.55 -4.10
N GLU A 275 13.32 -23.67 -4.52
CA GLU A 275 12.63 -22.75 -3.64
C GLU A 275 11.68 -23.45 -2.65
N HIS A 276 11.01 -24.53 -3.09
CA HIS A 276 10.14 -25.34 -2.22
C HIS A 276 10.93 -26.21 -1.23
N LEU A 277 12.13 -26.66 -1.60
CA LEU A 277 13.05 -27.39 -0.71
C LEU A 277 13.71 -26.42 0.30
N ARG A 278 14.12 -25.24 -0.15
CA ARG A 278 14.68 -24.19 0.70
C ARG A 278 13.67 -23.68 1.74
N ASN A 279 12.40 -23.51 1.32
CA ASN A 279 11.32 -23.17 2.24
C ASN A 279 11.00 -24.31 3.22
N LYS A 280 11.20 -25.59 2.86
CA LYS A 280 11.06 -26.72 3.76
C LYS A 280 12.22 -26.83 4.77
N GLU A 281 13.44 -26.51 4.37
CA GLU A 281 14.59 -26.48 5.28
C GLU A 281 14.52 -25.31 6.26
N ILE A 282 14.02 -24.14 5.82
CA ILE A 282 13.76 -22.98 6.71
C ILE A 282 12.64 -23.30 7.71
N VAL A 283 11.61 -24.07 7.34
CA VAL A 283 10.54 -24.48 8.26
C VAL A 283 11.03 -25.49 9.30
N ASN A 284 12.00 -26.34 8.97
CA ASN A 284 12.54 -27.35 9.90
C ASN A 284 13.68 -26.84 10.80
N SER A 285 14.23 -25.65 10.54
CA SER A 285 15.30 -25.05 11.37
C SER A 285 14.78 -24.04 12.41
N VAL A 286 13.47 -23.85 12.52
CA VAL A 286 12.82 -22.91 13.47
C VAL A 286 12.22 -23.63 14.69
N ASP A 287 12.44 -24.94 14.83
CA ASP A 287 11.78 -25.74 15.87
C ASP A 287 12.39 -25.64 17.29
N ASP A 288 13.41 -24.82 17.55
CA ASP A 288 14.07 -24.77 18.86
C ASP A 288 14.43 -23.37 19.42
N ALA A 289 13.83 -22.30 18.94
CA ALA A 289 14.02 -21.00 19.58
C ALA A 289 12.69 -20.24 19.68
N ASP A 290 12.24 -20.03 20.90
CA ASP A 290 11.09 -19.22 21.33
C ASP A 290 9.73 -19.62 20.72
N GLU A 291 8.93 -20.34 21.48
CA GLU A 291 7.47 -20.41 21.32
C GLU A 291 6.91 -18.97 21.40
N GLU A 292 6.96 -18.22 20.31
CA GLU A 292 6.31 -16.92 20.19
C GLU A 292 4.83 -17.13 20.51
N LYS A 293 4.40 -16.67 21.67
CA LYS A 293 2.99 -16.81 22.08
C LYS A 293 2.11 -16.21 21.02
N ILE A 294 1.35 -17.06 20.33
CA ILE A 294 0.40 -16.66 19.31
C ILE A 294 -0.57 -15.67 19.96
N PRO A 295 -0.63 -14.39 19.49
CA PRO A 295 -1.49 -13.39 20.08
C PRO A 295 -2.95 -13.79 19.89
N GLU A 296 -3.77 -13.51 20.88
CA GLU A 296 -5.21 -13.79 20.82
C GLU A 296 -5.87 -13.02 19.67
N ARG A 297 -5.53 -11.75 19.51
CA ARG A 297 -6.06 -10.86 18.48
C ARG A 297 -4.94 -10.03 17.87
N LEU A 298 -5.08 -9.68 16.60
CA LEU A 298 -4.22 -8.71 15.90
C LEU A 298 -5.02 -7.40 15.71
N PRO A 299 -4.44 -6.23 16.00
CA PRO A 299 -5.04 -4.95 15.63
C PRO A 299 -4.92 -4.68 14.13
N TYR A 300 -5.84 -3.89 13.56
CA TYR A 300 -5.57 -3.20 12.31
C TYR A 300 -4.37 -2.27 12.49
N ILE A 301 -3.58 -2.09 11.45
CA ILE A 301 -2.52 -1.09 11.41
C ILE A 301 -2.83 -0.10 10.30
N VAL A 302 -2.92 1.18 10.63
CA VAL A 302 -3.13 2.25 9.66
C VAL A 302 -1.89 3.13 9.63
N VAL A 303 -1.22 3.13 8.49
CA VAL A 303 -0.06 4.00 8.24
C VAL A 303 -0.56 5.26 7.55
N ILE A 304 -0.28 6.42 8.12
CA ILE A 304 -0.70 7.72 7.59
C ILE A 304 0.53 8.54 7.23
N ILE A 305 0.63 8.96 5.97
CA ILE A 305 1.69 9.82 5.46
C ILE A 305 1.07 11.17 5.12
N ASP A 306 1.46 12.24 5.83
CA ASP A 306 0.89 13.58 5.61
C ASP A 306 1.36 14.24 4.31
N GLU A 307 2.64 14.10 3.98
CA GLU A 307 3.19 14.69 2.76
C GLU A 307 4.14 13.72 2.04
N LEU A 308 3.62 13.06 1.00
CA LEU A 308 4.43 12.13 0.21
C LEU A 308 5.55 12.83 -0.55
N ALA A 309 5.33 14.09 -1.00
CA ALA A 309 6.31 14.81 -1.83
C ALA A 309 7.66 14.97 -1.12
N ASP A 310 7.66 15.17 0.20
CA ASP A 310 8.91 15.36 0.95
C ASP A 310 9.73 14.06 1.02
N LEU A 311 9.06 12.92 1.09
CA LEU A 311 9.69 11.60 1.08
C LEU A 311 10.25 11.25 -0.32
N MET A 312 9.48 11.58 -1.37
CA MET A 312 9.90 11.37 -2.75
C MET A 312 11.07 12.25 -3.19
N GLN A 313 11.37 13.33 -2.46
CA GLN A 313 12.57 14.15 -2.69
C GLN A 313 13.82 13.52 -2.08
N THR A 314 13.67 12.76 -0.99
CA THR A 314 14.81 12.21 -0.24
C THR A 314 15.25 10.84 -0.77
N SER A 315 14.32 9.92 -0.93
CA SER A 315 14.58 8.52 -1.35
C SER A 315 13.43 7.97 -2.19
N PRO A 316 13.24 8.48 -3.42
CA PRO A 316 12.04 8.17 -4.22
C PRO A 316 11.89 6.68 -4.51
N ALA A 317 12.96 5.97 -4.89
CA ALA A 317 12.91 4.57 -5.25
C ALA A 317 12.54 3.67 -4.07
N ASP A 318 13.15 3.89 -2.90
CA ASP A 318 12.92 3.07 -1.71
C ASP A 318 11.50 3.28 -1.16
N VAL A 319 11.04 4.54 -1.12
CA VAL A 319 9.69 4.91 -0.66
C VAL A 319 8.64 4.33 -1.60
N GLU A 320 8.82 4.49 -2.92
CA GLU A 320 7.89 3.95 -3.92
C GLU A 320 7.79 2.43 -3.83
N GLN A 321 8.94 1.74 -3.72
CA GLN A 321 8.99 0.28 -3.60
C GLN A 321 8.31 -0.21 -2.32
N ALA A 322 8.56 0.44 -1.18
CA ALA A 322 7.93 0.09 0.10
C ALA A 322 6.42 0.27 0.05
N ILE A 323 5.94 1.43 -0.45
CA ILE A 323 4.51 1.72 -0.62
C ILE A 323 3.86 0.69 -1.56
N ALA A 324 4.49 0.39 -2.71
CA ALA A 324 3.97 -0.57 -3.67
C ALA A 324 3.84 -1.97 -3.04
N ARG A 325 4.87 -2.43 -2.30
CA ARG A 325 4.88 -3.74 -1.64
C ARG A 325 3.77 -3.85 -0.59
N ILE A 326 3.60 -2.83 0.25
CA ILE A 326 2.54 -2.77 1.22
C ILE A 326 1.18 -2.76 0.50
N ALA A 327 0.97 -1.86 -0.46
CA ALA A 327 -0.32 -1.70 -1.13
C ALA A 327 -0.77 -2.96 -1.90
N GLN A 328 0.15 -3.78 -2.41
CA GLN A 328 -0.18 -5.02 -3.12
C GLN A 328 -0.64 -6.15 -2.20
N LYS A 329 -0.13 -6.23 -0.99
CA LYS A 329 -0.31 -7.43 -0.15
C LYS A 329 -0.95 -7.15 1.22
N ALA A 330 -0.85 -5.95 1.76
CA ALA A 330 -1.16 -5.68 3.16
C ALA A 330 -2.64 -5.79 3.55
N ARG A 331 -3.58 -5.70 2.59
CA ARG A 331 -5.03 -5.81 2.83
C ARG A 331 -5.40 -7.07 3.62
N ALA A 332 -4.89 -8.23 3.20
CA ALA A 332 -5.21 -9.50 3.86
C ALA A 332 -4.53 -9.64 5.23
N ALA A 333 -3.50 -8.84 5.51
CA ALA A 333 -2.84 -8.75 6.82
C ALA A 333 -3.49 -7.73 7.76
N GLY A 334 -4.54 -7.00 7.34
CA GLY A 334 -5.19 -5.96 8.13
C GLY A 334 -4.35 -4.69 8.27
N ILE A 335 -3.54 -4.36 7.25
CA ILE A 335 -2.69 -3.17 7.23
C ILE A 335 -3.13 -2.25 6.08
N HIS A 336 -3.27 -0.97 6.38
CA HIS A 336 -3.84 0.02 5.47
C HIS A 336 -2.94 1.25 5.36
N LEU A 337 -2.90 1.87 4.17
CA LEU A 337 -2.16 3.10 3.92
C LEU A 337 -3.13 4.25 3.63
N ILE A 338 -2.90 5.40 4.25
CA ILE A 338 -3.49 6.68 3.88
C ILE A 338 -2.34 7.61 3.51
N ILE A 339 -2.25 7.95 2.24
CA ILE A 339 -1.16 8.77 1.72
C ILE A 339 -1.72 10.12 1.30
N ALA A 340 -1.15 11.18 1.85
CA ALA A 340 -1.55 12.52 1.49
C ALA A 340 -0.43 13.30 0.80
N THR A 341 -0.80 14.26 -0.05
CA THR A 341 0.15 15.22 -0.66
C THR A 341 -0.53 16.53 -1.02
N GLN A 342 0.18 17.62 -0.83
CA GLN A 342 -0.21 18.96 -1.31
C GLN A 342 0.39 19.26 -2.68
N THR A 343 1.30 18.40 -3.16
CA THR A 343 2.02 18.58 -4.42
C THR A 343 1.71 17.43 -5.38
N PRO A 344 0.57 17.47 -6.10
CA PRO A 344 0.16 16.38 -6.99
C PRO A 344 0.89 16.43 -8.33
N ARG A 345 2.21 16.18 -8.31
CA ARG A 345 3.05 16.07 -9.53
C ARG A 345 3.23 14.61 -9.90
N ALA A 346 3.51 14.35 -11.18
CA ALA A 346 3.66 12.99 -11.71
C ALA A 346 4.88 12.24 -11.14
N ASP A 347 5.89 12.95 -10.67
CA ASP A 347 7.06 12.40 -9.98
C ASP A 347 6.82 12.12 -8.48
N VAL A 348 5.71 12.62 -7.92
CA VAL A 348 5.25 12.34 -6.56
C VAL A 348 4.18 11.25 -6.57
N VAL A 349 3.12 11.45 -7.34
CA VAL A 349 2.02 10.48 -7.51
C VAL A 349 2.27 9.67 -8.77
N THR A 350 3.19 8.73 -8.67
CA THR A 350 3.67 7.95 -9.81
C THR A 350 2.64 6.94 -10.32
N GLY A 351 2.88 6.38 -11.50
CA GLY A 351 2.05 5.32 -12.06
C GLY A 351 1.99 4.07 -11.17
N ILE A 352 3.09 3.73 -10.49
CA ILE A 352 3.18 2.58 -9.59
C ILE A 352 2.29 2.80 -8.35
N ILE A 353 2.36 3.98 -7.74
CA ILE A 353 1.51 4.34 -6.59
C ILE A 353 0.03 4.30 -7.00
N LYS A 354 -0.33 4.90 -8.13
CA LYS A 354 -1.71 4.93 -8.63
C LYS A 354 -2.28 3.55 -8.95
N ALA A 355 -1.47 2.66 -9.50
CA ALA A 355 -1.88 1.30 -9.84
C ALA A 355 -2.23 0.47 -8.58
N ASN A 356 -1.60 0.77 -7.46
CA ASN A 356 -1.77 0.03 -6.21
C ASN A 356 -2.73 0.71 -5.21
N ILE A 357 -3.05 1.99 -5.41
CA ILE A 357 -3.99 2.76 -4.58
C ILE A 357 -5.16 3.24 -5.44
N PRO A 358 -6.20 2.41 -5.60
CA PRO A 358 -7.32 2.72 -6.48
C PRO A 358 -8.30 3.75 -5.91
N SER A 359 -8.40 3.86 -4.58
CA SER A 359 -9.29 4.82 -3.93
C SER A 359 -8.60 6.16 -3.75
N ARG A 360 -9.23 7.24 -4.21
CA ARG A 360 -8.59 8.55 -4.26
C ARG A 360 -9.56 9.66 -3.89
N ILE A 361 -9.07 10.65 -3.18
CA ILE A 361 -9.78 11.90 -2.89
C ILE A 361 -8.94 13.05 -3.43
N ALA A 362 -9.54 13.88 -4.28
CA ALA A 362 -8.95 15.11 -4.73
C ALA A 362 -9.75 16.30 -4.18
N PHE A 363 -9.11 17.15 -3.43
CA PHE A 363 -9.56 18.50 -3.11
C PHE A 363 -9.21 19.45 -4.25
N GLN A 364 -9.57 20.73 -4.13
CA GLN A 364 -9.25 21.73 -5.11
C GLN A 364 -7.74 21.73 -5.44
N VAL A 365 -7.43 21.77 -6.73
CA VAL A 365 -6.07 21.90 -7.26
C VAL A 365 -5.95 23.07 -8.22
N SER A 366 -4.72 23.47 -8.54
CA SER A 366 -4.44 24.66 -9.34
C SER A 366 -4.72 24.46 -10.83
N SER A 367 -4.55 23.24 -11.34
CA SER A 367 -4.64 22.95 -12.76
C SER A 367 -5.38 21.65 -13.08
N SER A 368 -5.87 21.54 -14.31
CA SER A 368 -6.47 20.29 -14.81
C SER A 368 -5.43 19.19 -15.01
N LEU A 369 -4.14 19.53 -15.07
CA LEU A 369 -3.06 18.56 -15.09
C LEU A 369 -2.92 17.88 -13.73
N ASP A 370 -2.94 18.67 -12.64
CA ASP A 370 -2.89 18.16 -11.27
C ASP A 370 -4.08 17.22 -10.98
N SER A 371 -5.29 17.61 -11.45
CA SER A 371 -6.48 16.76 -11.35
C SER A 371 -6.28 15.41 -12.05
N ARG A 372 -5.68 15.38 -13.23
CA ARG A 372 -5.38 14.13 -13.94
C ARG A 372 -4.30 13.30 -13.25
N VAL A 373 -3.31 13.93 -12.65
CA VAL A 373 -2.30 13.20 -11.87
C VAL A 373 -2.95 12.42 -10.72
N ILE A 374 -3.92 13.02 -10.03
CA ILE A 374 -4.59 12.38 -8.91
C ILE A 374 -5.66 11.37 -9.38
N LEU A 375 -6.60 11.84 -10.21
CA LEU A 375 -7.85 11.13 -10.51
C LEU A 375 -7.87 10.44 -11.87
N ASP A 376 -6.83 10.61 -12.69
CA ASP A 376 -6.83 10.28 -14.12
C ASP A 376 -7.91 11.04 -14.94
N ASN A 377 -8.64 11.94 -14.29
CA ASN A 377 -9.73 12.74 -14.80
C ASN A 377 -9.56 14.23 -14.47
N LYS A 378 -10.18 15.10 -15.26
CA LYS A 378 -10.32 16.53 -14.96
C LYS A 378 -11.47 16.74 -13.96
N GLY A 379 -11.47 17.86 -13.24
CA GLY A 379 -12.59 18.30 -12.42
C GLY A 379 -12.17 18.88 -11.07
N ALA A 380 -11.07 18.40 -10.47
CA ALA A 380 -10.63 18.93 -9.18
C ALA A 380 -10.18 20.41 -9.25
N GLU A 381 -9.78 20.90 -10.43
CA GLU A 381 -9.50 22.32 -10.66
C GLU A 381 -10.75 23.20 -10.62
N LYS A 382 -11.94 22.61 -10.74
CA LYS A 382 -13.23 23.31 -10.71
C LYS A 382 -13.86 23.37 -9.34
N LEU A 383 -13.29 22.66 -8.34
CA LEU A 383 -13.77 22.65 -6.97
C LEU A 383 -13.65 24.02 -6.32
N VAL A 384 -14.52 24.33 -5.37
CA VAL A 384 -14.59 25.65 -4.71
C VAL A 384 -13.69 25.76 -3.49
N GLY A 385 -12.97 24.67 -3.12
CA GLY A 385 -12.10 24.62 -1.92
C GLY A 385 -12.87 24.41 -0.63
N LYS A 386 -12.21 24.59 0.51
CA LYS A 386 -12.80 24.44 1.87
C LYS A 386 -13.53 23.11 2.10
N GLY A 387 -12.93 22.02 1.64
CA GLY A 387 -13.48 20.67 1.82
C GLY A 387 -14.34 20.18 0.65
N ASP A 388 -14.58 20.96 -0.40
CA ASP A 388 -15.19 20.48 -1.64
C ASP A 388 -14.23 19.50 -2.32
N MET A 389 -14.67 18.26 -2.56
CA MET A 389 -13.81 17.17 -3.02
C MET A 389 -14.48 16.34 -4.11
N LEU A 390 -13.63 15.65 -4.88
CA LEU A 390 -13.99 14.53 -5.74
C LEU A 390 -13.43 13.26 -5.15
N TYR A 391 -14.31 12.31 -4.87
CA TYR A 391 -13.96 11.00 -4.35
C TYR A 391 -14.12 9.92 -5.44
N LEU A 392 -13.10 9.11 -5.61
CA LEU A 392 -13.10 7.92 -6.46
C LEU A 392 -13.18 6.69 -5.56
N PRO A 393 -14.35 6.06 -5.43
CA PRO A 393 -14.49 4.85 -4.63
C PRO A 393 -13.85 3.65 -5.31
N PRO A 394 -13.48 2.59 -4.53
CA PRO A 394 -12.87 1.39 -5.08
C PRO A 394 -13.81 0.67 -6.04
N GLY A 395 -13.26 0.19 -7.17
CA GLY A 395 -14.02 -0.55 -8.18
C GLY A 395 -14.99 0.30 -9.00
N SER A 396 -14.98 1.63 -8.86
CA SER A 396 -15.77 2.55 -9.65
C SER A 396 -14.88 3.41 -10.55
N ALA A 397 -15.35 3.68 -11.75
CA ALA A 397 -14.75 4.71 -12.61
C ALA A 397 -15.43 6.09 -12.44
N GLN A 398 -16.50 6.17 -11.65
CA GLN A 398 -17.29 7.39 -11.47
C GLN A 398 -16.83 8.17 -10.25
N LEU A 399 -16.53 9.44 -10.48
CA LEU A 399 -16.21 10.38 -9.43
C LEU A 399 -17.48 10.83 -8.71
N GLN A 400 -17.45 10.83 -7.39
CA GLN A 400 -18.51 11.36 -6.52
C GLN A 400 -18.05 12.70 -5.95
N ARG A 401 -18.84 13.77 -6.18
CA ARG A 401 -18.57 15.05 -5.54
C ARG A 401 -19.20 15.08 -4.16
N ALA A 402 -18.43 15.51 -3.19
CA ALA A 402 -18.90 15.64 -1.81
C ALA A 402 -18.28 16.89 -1.16
N GLN A 403 -19.00 17.42 -0.17
CA GLN A 403 -18.47 18.40 0.77
C GLN A 403 -17.92 17.68 1.97
N GLY A 404 -16.60 17.79 2.20
CA GLY A 404 -15.93 17.19 3.35
C GLY A 404 -16.43 17.77 4.68
N ALA A 405 -16.47 16.91 5.68
CA ALA A 405 -16.84 17.32 7.02
C ALA A 405 -15.77 18.18 7.67
N LEU A 406 -16.19 19.14 8.47
CA LEU A 406 -15.31 19.97 9.27
C LEU A 406 -15.13 19.37 10.65
N ILE A 407 -13.87 19.26 11.05
CA ILE A 407 -13.42 19.10 12.44
C ILE A 407 -12.42 20.21 12.72
N THR A 408 -12.52 20.83 13.87
CA THR A 408 -11.59 21.89 14.31
C THR A 408 -10.42 21.31 15.07
N ASP A 409 -9.31 22.06 15.15
CA ASP A 409 -8.13 21.65 15.93
C ASP A 409 -8.45 21.47 17.42
N ALA A 410 -9.35 22.29 17.95
CA ALA A 410 -9.81 22.17 19.36
C ALA A 410 -10.57 20.86 19.60
N GLU A 411 -11.38 20.41 18.62
CA GLU A 411 -12.08 19.13 18.70
C GLU A 411 -11.10 17.96 18.58
N CYS A 412 -10.09 18.06 17.70
CA CYS A 412 -9.02 17.06 17.58
C CYS A 412 -8.26 16.91 18.92
N ILE A 413 -7.84 18.01 19.50
CA ILE A 413 -7.16 18.03 20.82
C ILE A 413 -8.05 17.39 21.88
N SER A 414 -9.35 17.73 21.90
CA SER A 414 -10.28 17.18 22.88
C SER A 414 -10.46 15.65 22.75
N ILE A 415 -10.47 15.13 21.51
CA ILE A 415 -10.54 13.68 21.25
C ILE A 415 -9.25 13.02 21.75
N VAL A 416 -8.09 13.58 21.41
CA VAL A 416 -6.79 13.05 21.83
C VAL A 416 -6.67 13.05 23.35
N ASP A 417 -7.04 14.14 24.01
CA ASP A 417 -7.04 14.24 25.48
C ASP A 417 -7.97 13.21 26.12
N PHE A 418 -9.13 12.95 25.53
CA PHE A 418 -10.05 11.93 26.01
C PHE A 418 -9.44 10.53 25.92
N CYS A 419 -8.81 10.17 24.80
CA CYS A 419 -8.16 8.89 24.61
C CYS A 419 -6.95 8.72 25.53
N SER A 420 -6.10 9.75 25.65
CA SER A 420 -4.86 9.75 26.46
C SER A 420 -5.13 9.60 27.96
N LYS A 421 -6.29 10.08 28.44
CA LYS A 421 -6.70 9.92 29.85
C LYS A 421 -7.10 8.47 30.18
N GLN A 422 -7.45 7.66 29.18
CA GLN A 422 -7.82 6.28 29.40
C GLN A 422 -6.60 5.36 29.45
N ALA A 423 -5.62 5.60 28.60
CA ALA A 423 -4.34 4.89 28.56
C ALA A 423 -3.26 5.76 27.92
N GLY A 424 -2.02 5.64 28.38
CA GLY A 424 -0.86 6.24 27.70
C GLY A 424 -0.44 5.43 26.47
N PRO A 425 0.38 5.99 25.59
CA PRO A 425 0.93 5.27 24.46
C PRO A 425 1.84 4.13 24.95
N ILE A 426 1.70 2.95 24.34
CA ILE A 426 2.59 1.81 24.55
C ILE A 426 3.36 1.64 23.25
N PHE A 427 4.53 2.23 23.18
CA PHE A 427 5.40 2.10 22.02
C PHE A 427 6.04 0.71 21.98
N ALA A 428 6.14 0.14 20.80
CA ALA A 428 6.86 -1.10 20.58
C ALA A 428 8.38 -0.80 20.61
N GLN A 429 9.05 -1.19 21.68
CA GLN A 429 10.48 -0.93 21.91
C GLN A 429 11.35 -1.45 20.75
N GLU A 430 11.05 -2.62 20.21
CA GLU A 430 11.75 -3.19 19.05
C GLU A 430 11.74 -2.28 17.82
N ILE A 431 10.63 -1.55 17.62
CA ILE A 431 10.49 -0.60 16.51
C ILE A 431 11.23 0.68 16.82
N GLU A 432 11.11 1.15 18.05
CA GLU A 432 11.78 2.36 18.49
C GLU A 432 13.30 2.18 18.43
N ASP A 433 13.82 1.02 18.82
CA ASP A 433 15.22 0.67 18.70
C ASP A 433 15.65 0.54 17.23
N SER A 434 14.84 -0.07 16.37
CA SER A 434 15.07 -0.15 14.93
C SER A 434 15.07 1.24 14.25
N ILE A 435 14.12 2.10 14.62
CA ILE A 435 14.02 3.47 14.10
C ILE A 435 15.12 4.38 14.66
N ASN A 436 15.59 4.15 15.88
CA ASN A 436 16.63 4.96 16.53
C ASN A 436 18.06 4.50 16.18
N GLY A 437 18.21 3.51 15.32
CA GLY A 437 19.51 3.02 14.86
C GLY A 437 20.26 2.14 15.87
N LYS A 438 19.60 1.77 16.97
CA LYS A 438 20.20 0.87 17.96
C LYS A 438 20.28 -0.57 17.47
N SER A 439 19.46 -0.94 16.47
CA SER A 439 19.47 -2.27 15.86
C SER A 439 20.52 -2.42 14.74
N GLU A 440 21.06 -1.32 14.19
CA GLU A 440 22.18 -1.40 13.26
C GLU A 440 23.53 -1.63 13.99
N GLU A 441 23.61 -1.35 15.30
CA GLU A 441 24.77 -1.66 16.13
C GLU A 441 24.76 -3.10 16.70
N SER A 442 23.64 -3.84 16.53
CA SER A 442 23.49 -5.22 16.98
C SER A 442 22.83 -6.14 15.93
N GLU A 443 23.12 -5.99 14.65
CA GLU A 443 23.15 -7.20 13.81
C GLU A 443 24.27 -8.07 14.42
N GLU A 444 23.90 -9.04 15.23
CA GLU A 444 24.80 -10.10 15.67
C GLU A 444 25.52 -10.58 14.42
N ILE A 445 26.79 -10.25 14.34
CA ILE A 445 27.65 -10.69 13.25
C ILE A 445 27.64 -12.20 13.38
N SER A 446 27.01 -12.89 12.45
CA SER A 446 26.92 -14.35 12.51
C SER A 446 28.35 -14.92 12.65
N GLU A 447 28.49 -16.04 13.33
CA GLU A 447 29.79 -16.70 13.46
C GLU A 447 30.48 -16.94 12.10
N GLU A 448 29.67 -17.10 11.03
CA GLU A 448 30.14 -17.19 9.66
C GLU A 448 30.70 -15.86 9.13
N ASP A 449 30.08 -14.72 9.46
CA ASP A 449 30.55 -13.40 9.04
C ASP A 449 31.80 -12.99 9.85
N GLU A 450 31.89 -13.36 11.12
CA GLU A 450 33.11 -13.18 11.93
C GLU A 450 34.29 -13.94 11.34
N ALA A 451 34.10 -15.19 10.95
CA ALA A 451 35.13 -15.98 10.27
C ALA A 451 35.55 -15.39 8.89
N ILE A 452 34.62 -14.67 8.24
CA ILE A 452 34.96 -13.97 6.98
C ILE A 452 35.70 -12.65 7.26
N ILE A 453 35.30 -11.94 8.33
CA ILE A 453 35.99 -10.70 8.75
C ILE A 453 37.45 -10.98 9.08
N GLU A 454 37.73 -12.08 9.80
CA GLU A 454 39.11 -12.51 10.06
C GLU A 454 39.91 -12.72 8.75
N LYS A 455 39.31 -13.41 7.77
CA LYS A 455 39.93 -13.59 6.46
C LYS A 455 40.09 -12.28 5.68
N CYS A 456 39.15 -11.33 5.83
CA CYS A 456 39.29 -10.00 5.24
C CYS A 456 40.43 -9.22 5.85
N LEU A 457 40.66 -9.32 7.16
CA LEU A 457 41.78 -8.71 7.87
C LEU A 457 43.12 -9.28 7.39
N GLU A 458 43.24 -10.61 7.26
CA GLU A 458 44.42 -11.26 6.71
C GLU A 458 44.78 -10.77 5.29
N VAL A 459 43.74 -10.66 4.42
CA VAL A 459 43.92 -10.17 3.05
C VAL A 459 44.35 -8.70 3.04
N ILE A 460 43.75 -7.85 3.89
CA ILE A 460 44.10 -6.43 3.99
C ILE A 460 45.49 -6.25 4.57
N GLN A 461 45.91 -7.07 5.53
CA GLN A 461 47.24 -7.08 6.12
C GLN A 461 48.33 -7.44 5.09
N VAL A 462 48.08 -8.45 4.27
CA VAL A 462 49.03 -8.91 3.24
C VAL A 462 49.13 -7.92 2.07
N GLU A 463 48.03 -7.37 1.62
CA GLU A 463 47.96 -6.52 0.42
C GLU A 463 48.14 -5.04 0.74
N HIS A 464 48.14 -4.65 2.01
CA HIS A 464 48.17 -3.25 2.49
C HIS A 464 47.18 -2.32 1.78
N ARG A 465 46.02 -2.86 1.42
CA ARG A 465 44.96 -2.14 0.71
C ARG A 465 43.58 -2.68 1.13
N ALA A 466 42.66 -1.77 1.40
CA ALA A 466 41.27 -2.09 1.70
C ALA A 466 40.34 -1.64 0.56
N SER A 467 39.79 -2.58 -0.21
CA SER A 467 38.79 -2.28 -1.24
C SER A 467 37.86 -3.46 -1.49
N THR A 468 36.59 -3.15 -1.79
CA THR A 468 35.56 -4.16 -2.08
C THR A 468 35.95 -5.11 -3.20
N SER A 469 36.59 -4.60 -4.27
CA SER A 469 37.07 -5.38 -5.41
C SER A 469 38.23 -6.32 -5.07
N LEU A 470 39.06 -5.96 -4.09
CA LEU A 470 40.13 -6.83 -3.59
C LEU A 470 39.53 -8.01 -2.83
N LEU A 471 38.60 -7.76 -1.90
CA LEU A 471 37.95 -8.79 -1.12
C LEU A 471 37.13 -9.76 -2.00
N GLN A 472 36.40 -9.23 -2.98
CA GLN A 472 35.69 -10.06 -3.96
C GLN A 472 36.64 -11.05 -4.68
N ARG A 473 37.77 -10.54 -5.16
CA ARG A 473 38.71 -11.34 -5.96
C ARG A 473 39.48 -12.37 -5.10
N ARG A 474 39.88 -11.98 -3.88
CA ARG A 474 40.70 -12.84 -3.02
C ARG A 474 39.89 -13.89 -2.28
N LEU A 475 38.70 -13.49 -1.77
CA LEU A 475 37.86 -14.34 -0.96
C LEU A 475 36.66 -14.94 -1.76
N ARG A 476 36.56 -14.62 -3.06
CA ARG A 476 35.46 -15.05 -3.95
C ARG A 476 34.07 -14.68 -3.41
N LEU A 477 33.95 -13.53 -2.75
CA LEU A 477 32.71 -13.02 -2.20
C LEU A 477 31.90 -12.32 -3.30
N GLY A 478 30.56 -12.41 -3.23
CA GLY A 478 29.68 -11.56 -4.03
C GLY A 478 29.83 -10.08 -3.65
N TYR A 479 29.48 -9.17 -4.57
CA TYR A 479 29.63 -7.71 -4.34
C TYR A 479 28.97 -7.25 -3.03
N THR A 480 27.72 -7.65 -2.80
CA THR A 480 26.94 -7.26 -1.61
C THR A 480 27.62 -7.71 -0.32
N ARG A 481 28.11 -8.97 -0.26
CA ARG A 481 28.79 -9.49 0.94
C ARG A 481 30.15 -8.84 1.16
N ALA A 482 30.90 -8.57 0.10
CA ALA A 482 32.18 -7.86 0.20
C ALA A 482 31.99 -6.39 0.63
N ALA A 483 30.95 -5.71 0.17
CA ALA A 483 30.62 -4.36 0.60
C ALA A 483 30.25 -4.33 2.08
N ARG A 484 29.40 -5.27 2.55
CA ARG A 484 29.03 -5.42 3.96
C ARG A 484 30.27 -5.65 4.86
N MET A 485 31.20 -6.49 4.44
CA MET A 485 32.47 -6.69 5.19
C MET A 485 33.29 -5.40 5.30
N MET A 486 33.37 -4.61 4.23
CA MET A 486 34.01 -3.31 4.26
C MET A 486 33.36 -2.31 5.21
N ASP A 487 32.02 -2.33 5.29
CA ASP A 487 31.26 -1.44 6.18
C ASP A 487 31.42 -1.86 7.64
N ILE A 488 31.48 -3.17 7.94
CA ILE A 488 31.78 -3.68 9.28
C ILE A 488 33.21 -3.31 9.71
N LEU A 489 34.22 -3.39 8.81
CA LEU A 489 35.58 -3.00 9.10
C LEU A 489 35.72 -1.49 9.34
N GLU A 490 34.95 -0.65 8.65
CA GLU A 490 34.83 0.79 8.92
C GLU A 490 34.18 1.05 10.29
N MET A 491 33.12 0.39 10.61
CA MET A 491 32.41 0.50 11.89
C MET A 491 33.31 0.11 13.08
N ARG A 492 34.17 -0.90 12.89
CA ARG A 492 35.19 -1.30 13.88
C ARG A 492 36.38 -0.34 13.94
N GLY A 493 36.41 0.72 13.12
CA GLY A 493 37.53 1.70 13.08
C GLY A 493 38.84 1.15 12.52
N ILE A 494 38.78 0.03 11.78
CA ILE A 494 39.94 -0.61 11.19
C ILE A 494 40.33 0.07 9.89
N ILE A 495 39.33 0.52 9.12
CA ILE A 495 39.54 1.25 7.86
C ILE A 495 38.76 2.57 7.89
N GLY A 496 39.22 3.53 7.11
CA GLY A 496 38.59 4.85 6.98
C GLY A 496 37.35 4.85 6.08
N PRO A 497 36.59 5.96 6.05
CA PRO A 497 35.41 6.11 5.24
C PRO A 497 35.66 5.98 3.75
N GLY A 498 34.67 5.52 2.99
CA GLY A 498 34.78 5.33 1.55
C GLY A 498 34.87 6.66 0.78
N ASP A 499 35.87 6.83 -0.08
CA ASP A 499 36.01 7.95 -1.02
C ASP A 499 35.84 7.42 -2.47
N GLY A 500 34.62 7.10 -2.84
CA GLY A 500 34.27 6.58 -4.17
C GLY A 500 34.94 5.26 -4.52
N ALA A 501 35.60 5.18 -5.68
CA ALA A 501 36.25 3.96 -6.19
C ALA A 501 37.68 3.73 -5.66
N LYS A 502 38.21 4.59 -4.79
CA LYS A 502 39.54 4.49 -4.25
C LYS A 502 39.60 3.47 -3.11
N PRO A 503 40.74 2.79 -2.89
CA PRO A 503 40.94 1.98 -1.70
C PRO A 503 40.81 2.84 -0.44
N ARG A 504 40.14 2.31 0.61
CA ARG A 504 39.99 2.99 1.90
C ARG A 504 41.33 2.97 2.67
N GLU A 505 41.55 3.98 3.47
CA GLU A 505 42.74 4.10 4.33
C GLU A 505 42.67 3.09 5.48
N ILE A 506 43.80 2.48 5.84
CA ILE A 506 43.89 1.56 6.97
C ILE A 506 44.30 2.37 8.19
N LEU A 507 43.43 2.39 9.22
CA LEU A 507 43.55 3.24 10.42
C LEU A 507 44.30 2.54 11.56
N VAL A 508 44.41 1.22 11.54
CA VAL A 508 44.99 0.40 12.60
C VAL A 508 46.27 -0.28 12.07
N ASP A 509 47.31 -0.35 12.90
CA ASP A 509 48.51 -1.11 12.59
C ASP A 509 48.18 -2.62 12.73
N LEU A 510 48.00 -3.31 11.61
CA LEU A 510 47.65 -4.74 11.55
C LEU A 510 48.87 -5.66 11.77
N ALA A 511 50.03 -5.14 12.20
CA ALA A 511 51.29 -5.89 12.30
C ALA A 511 51.52 -6.52 13.69
N ASN A 512 50.56 -6.48 14.63
CA ASN A 512 50.67 -7.14 15.94
C ASN A 512 49.59 -8.18 16.15
#